data_e71de4882f560b91fb2c8c7e52d9bb14
#
_entry.id   e71de4882f560b91fb2c8c7e52d9bb14
#
_cell.length_a   1.000
_cell.length_b   1.000
_cell.length_c   1.000
_cell.angle_alpha   90.00
_cell.angle_beta   90.00
_cell.angle_gamma   90.00
#
_symmetry.space_group_name_H-M   'P 1'
#
loop_
_entity.id
_entity.type
_entity.pdbx_description
1 polymer ?
#
loop_
_entity_poly.entity_id
_entity_poly.type
_entity_poly.pdbx_seq_one_letter_code
_entity_poly.pdbx_strand_id
1 'polypeptide(L)'
;MPEREEQLGGWARIEATLDAGTARAIAADVSVGDPLSFPGYADKLADLRARTGADEAAAAALGEIEGMPVVVCALDSRFMMGSMGVAVGERVTRAVEYARANCLPLVIFSASGGARMQEGVLSLMQMAKTSAAVARFQAEGGLFISVLTHPTTGGVTASFASLGDYTLAEPGALIGFAGPRVIEQTIGQRLPEGFQRSEFQMEHGFVDAIVPRRELRAALSRLLRLNRPSAWVGFAREGREEGA
;
A
#
# COMPACT_ATOMS: atom_id res chain seq x y z
N MET A 1 -2.37 1.18 -25.60
CA MET A 1 -2.39 1.22 -24.13
C MET A 1 -1.38 0.21 -23.63
N PRO A 2 -0.55 0.52 -22.63
CA PRO A 2 0.29 -0.51 -22.02
C PRO A 2 -0.60 -1.64 -21.47
N GLU A 3 -0.21 -2.88 -21.68
CA GLU A 3 -0.94 -4.04 -21.16
C GLU A 3 -1.00 -3.96 -19.64
N ARG A 4 -2.20 -4.18 -19.12
CA ARG A 4 -2.46 -4.15 -17.68
C ARG A 4 -1.84 -5.40 -17.06
N GLU A 5 -0.92 -5.21 -16.13
CA GLU A 5 -0.32 -6.31 -15.39
C GLU A 5 -1.36 -7.02 -14.49
N GLU A 6 -1.25 -8.34 -14.38
CA GLU A 6 -2.15 -9.16 -13.56
C GLU A 6 -2.12 -8.73 -12.08
N GLN A 7 -3.28 -8.76 -11.41
CA GLN A 7 -3.37 -8.39 -10.01
C GLN A 7 -2.67 -9.43 -9.12
N LEU A 8 -1.65 -8.98 -8.40
CA LEU A 8 -0.99 -9.79 -7.37
C LEU A 8 -1.70 -9.66 -6.03
N GLY A 9 -1.71 -10.76 -5.26
CA GLY A 9 -2.08 -10.72 -3.86
C GLY A 9 -1.10 -9.90 -3.02
N GLY A 10 -1.57 -9.37 -1.90
CA GLY A 10 -0.73 -8.54 -1.04
C GLY A 10 0.55 -9.26 -0.61
N TRP A 11 0.44 -10.50 -0.14
CA TRP A 11 1.61 -11.28 0.27
C TRP A 11 2.53 -11.63 -0.89
N ALA A 12 1.98 -12.05 -2.03
CA ALA A 12 2.77 -12.35 -3.24
C ALA A 12 3.54 -11.12 -3.75
N ARG A 13 2.97 -9.92 -3.58
CA ARG A 13 3.67 -8.66 -3.92
C ARG A 13 4.83 -8.39 -2.97
N ILE A 14 4.65 -8.65 -1.68
CA ILE A 14 5.72 -8.54 -0.68
C ILE A 14 6.87 -9.48 -1.03
N GLU A 15 6.58 -10.77 -1.28
CA GLU A 15 7.59 -11.77 -1.66
C GLU A 15 8.32 -11.44 -2.96
N ALA A 16 7.59 -10.90 -3.96
CA ALA A 16 8.20 -10.46 -5.22
C ALA A 16 9.12 -9.23 -5.07
N THR A 17 8.94 -8.47 -3.98
CA THR A 17 9.70 -7.23 -3.71
C THR A 17 10.93 -7.51 -2.86
N LEU A 18 10.79 -8.33 -1.82
CA LEU A 18 11.83 -8.63 -0.85
C LEU A 18 12.80 -9.71 -1.34
N ASP A 19 13.94 -9.79 -0.71
CA ASP A 19 14.91 -10.86 -0.88
C ASP A 19 14.31 -12.19 -0.41
N ALA A 20 14.56 -13.26 -1.14
CA ALA A 20 13.98 -14.56 -0.85
C ALA A 20 14.25 -15.01 0.59
N GLY A 21 13.21 -15.40 1.32
CA GLY A 21 13.30 -15.90 2.68
C GLY A 21 13.47 -14.84 3.76
N THR A 22 13.51 -13.54 3.42
CA THR A 22 13.68 -12.47 4.43
C THR A 22 12.36 -11.94 4.97
N ALA A 23 11.23 -12.19 4.30
CA ALA A 23 9.92 -11.67 4.68
C ALA A 23 9.46 -12.23 6.03
N ARG A 24 9.23 -11.33 7.00
CA ARG A 24 8.66 -11.63 8.33
C ARG A 24 7.40 -10.81 8.52
N ALA A 25 6.26 -11.47 8.72
CA ALA A 25 4.96 -10.80 8.84
C ALA A 25 4.93 -9.81 10.02
N ILE A 26 4.33 -8.65 9.79
CA ILE A 26 4.02 -7.63 10.79
C ILE A 26 2.50 -7.50 10.87
N ALA A 27 1.95 -7.33 12.09
CA ALA A 27 0.52 -7.09 12.32
C ALA A 27 -0.42 -8.16 11.71
N ALA A 28 0.05 -9.39 11.59
CA ALA A 28 -0.75 -10.52 11.12
C ALA A 28 -1.89 -10.88 12.11
N ASP A 29 -1.74 -10.51 13.38
CA ASP A 29 -2.73 -10.69 14.45
C ASP A 29 -3.93 -9.74 14.33
N VAL A 30 -3.84 -8.70 13.49
CA VAL A 30 -4.92 -7.73 13.31
C VAL A 30 -6.04 -8.33 12.48
N SER A 31 -7.14 -8.65 13.11
CA SER A 31 -8.37 -9.09 12.47
C SER A 31 -9.56 -8.35 13.07
N VAL A 32 -10.43 -7.86 12.23
CA VAL A 32 -11.71 -7.25 12.62
C VAL A 32 -12.80 -7.96 11.83
N GLY A 33 -13.87 -8.30 12.53
CA GLY A 33 -15.05 -8.91 11.90
C GLY A 33 -15.96 -7.85 11.28
N ASP A 34 -17.25 -7.98 11.57
CA ASP A 34 -18.27 -7.01 11.17
C ASP A 34 -18.59 -6.06 12.36
N PRO A 35 -17.97 -4.88 12.43
CA PRO A 35 -18.11 -4.00 13.60
C PRO A 35 -19.47 -3.29 13.67
N LEU A 36 -20.24 -3.28 12.57
CA LEU A 36 -21.53 -2.59 12.49
C LEU A 36 -22.70 -3.53 12.22
N SER A 37 -22.49 -4.84 12.21
CA SER A 37 -23.49 -5.84 11.85
C SER A 37 -24.16 -5.56 10.50
N PHE A 38 -23.33 -5.22 9.50
CA PHE A 38 -23.83 -4.89 8.17
C PHE A 38 -24.35 -6.16 7.46
N PRO A 39 -25.58 -6.16 6.90
CA PRO A 39 -26.17 -7.36 6.32
C PRO A 39 -25.29 -8.05 5.28
N GLY A 40 -24.99 -9.34 5.50
CA GLY A 40 -24.18 -10.18 4.61
C GLY A 40 -22.68 -9.87 4.56
N TYR A 41 -22.16 -8.96 5.39
CA TYR A 41 -20.76 -8.60 5.37
C TYR A 41 -19.89 -9.69 5.97
N ALA A 42 -20.28 -10.28 7.08
CA ALA A 42 -19.56 -11.39 7.71
C ALA A 42 -19.40 -12.59 6.77
N ASP A 43 -20.48 -12.98 6.08
CA ASP A 43 -20.46 -14.08 5.10
C ASP A 43 -19.54 -13.77 3.93
N LYS A 44 -19.58 -12.54 3.44
CA LYS A 44 -18.71 -12.08 2.35
C LYS A 44 -17.23 -12.09 2.75
N LEU A 45 -16.89 -11.72 3.99
CA LEU A 45 -15.53 -11.83 4.51
C LEU A 45 -15.08 -13.29 4.55
N ALA A 46 -15.93 -14.21 5.04
CA ALA A 46 -15.64 -15.63 5.10
C ALA A 46 -15.39 -16.24 3.70
N ASP A 47 -16.26 -15.93 2.73
CA ASP A 47 -16.10 -16.36 1.33
C ASP A 47 -14.79 -15.83 0.72
N LEU A 48 -14.46 -14.57 0.93
CA LEU A 48 -13.23 -13.99 0.40
C LEU A 48 -11.97 -14.60 1.03
N ARG A 49 -11.98 -14.86 2.33
CA ARG A 49 -10.88 -15.57 3.01
C ARG A 49 -10.66 -16.96 2.40
N ALA A 50 -11.73 -17.70 2.18
CA ALA A 50 -11.66 -19.02 1.56
C ALA A 50 -11.13 -18.99 0.11
N ARG A 51 -11.54 -18.00 -0.69
CA ARG A 51 -11.15 -17.89 -2.10
C ARG A 51 -9.76 -17.33 -2.32
N THR A 52 -9.33 -16.36 -1.52
CA THR A 52 -8.06 -15.65 -1.74
C THR A 52 -6.92 -16.21 -0.91
N GLY A 53 -7.22 -16.95 0.16
CA GLY A 53 -6.24 -17.35 1.17
C GLY A 53 -5.72 -16.20 2.03
N ALA A 54 -6.18 -14.98 1.78
CA ALA A 54 -5.85 -13.82 2.59
C ALA A 54 -6.88 -13.66 3.72
N ASP A 55 -6.44 -13.24 4.88
CA ASP A 55 -7.32 -12.95 6.01
C ASP A 55 -7.89 -11.54 5.98
N GLU A 56 -7.21 -10.60 5.26
CA GLU A 56 -7.65 -9.23 5.03
C GLU A 56 -6.99 -8.63 3.76
N ALA A 57 -7.49 -7.46 3.34
CA ALA A 57 -7.06 -6.75 2.13
C ALA A 57 -5.70 -6.01 2.26
N ALA A 58 -4.96 -6.23 3.33
CA ALA A 58 -3.61 -5.69 3.51
C ALA A 58 -2.72 -6.72 4.19
N ALA A 59 -1.48 -6.80 3.75
CA ALA A 59 -0.42 -7.55 4.41
C ALA A 59 0.78 -6.61 4.65
N ALA A 60 1.54 -6.86 5.70
CA ALA A 60 2.77 -6.13 5.98
C ALA A 60 3.88 -7.06 6.45
N ALA A 61 5.11 -6.77 6.07
CA ALA A 61 6.28 -7.53 6.47
C ALA A 61 7.52 -6.63 6.65
N LEU A 62 8.39 -7.04 7.56
CA LEU A 62 9.80 -6.67 7.57
C LEU A 62 10.54 -7.62 6.62
N GLY A 63 11.51 -7.11 5.88
CA GLY A 63 12.41 -7.91 5.05
C GLY A 63 13.53 -7.08 4.49
N GLU A 64 14.19 -7.57 3.45
CA GLU A 64 15.32 -6.89 2.84
C GLU A 64 15.11 -6.70 1.33
N ILE A 65 15.63 -5.61 0.78
CA ILE A 65 15.80 -5.40 -0.66
C ILE A 65 17.31 -5.23 -0.92
N GLU A 66 17.92 -6.21 -1.58
CA GLU A 66 19.37 -6.26 -1.81
C GLU A 66 20.17 -6.07 -0.50
N GLY A 67 19.75 -6.77 0.56
CA GLY A 67 20.37 -6.74 1.88
C GLY A 67 20.08 -5.46 2.69
N MET A 68 19.20 -4.58 2.21
CA MET A 68 18.79 -3.38 2.94
C MET A 68 17.46 -3.62 3.65
N PRO A 69 17.40 -3.47 4.98
CA PRO A 69 16.17 -3.70 5.72
C PRO A 69 15.09 -2.66 5.34
N VAL A 70 13.85 -3.13 5.20
CA VAL A 70 12.70 -2.31 4.79
C VAL A 70 11.40 -2.89 5.32
N VAL A 71 10.47 -2.04 5.68
CA VAL A 71 9.08 -2.44 5.94
C VAL A 71 8.28 -2.30 4.66
N VAL A 72 7.60 -3.37 4.25
CA VAL A 72 6.74 -3.38 3.07
C VAL A 72 5.32 -3.68 3.49
N CYS A 73 4.38 -2.83 3.09
CA CYS A 73 2.94 -3.09 3.21
C CYS A 73 2.32 -3.14 1.82
N ALA A 74 1.43 -4.10 1.58
CA ALA A 74 0.78 -4.24 0.29
C ALA A 74 -0.71 -4.50 0.45
N LEU A 75 -1.54 -3.72 -0.27
CA LEU A 75 -2.97 -3.95 -0.36
C LEU A 75 -3.29 -4.99 -1.42
N ASP A 76 -4.35 -5.76 -1.20
CA ASP A 76 -4.84 -6.81 -2.09
C ASP A 76 -6.22 -6.46 -2.66
N SER A 77 -6.26 -6.02 -3.90
CA SER A 77 -7.52 -5.67 -4.56
C SER A 77 -8.45 -6.87 -4.83
N ARG A 78 -7.96 -8.10 -4.70
CA ARG A 78 -8.78 -9.32 -4.82
C ARG A 78 -9.66 -9.53 -3.58
N PHE A 79 -9.26 -8.99 -2.43
CA PHE A 79 -10.03 -9.02 -1.18
C PHE A 79 -10.79 -7.70 -1.03
N MET A 80 -12.13 -7.71 -1.10
CA MET A 80 -13.00 -6.52 -0.98
C MET A 80 -12.54 -5.33 -1.84
N MET A 81 -11.97 -5.59 -3.02
CA MET A 81 -11.34 -4.57 -3.89
C MET A 81 -10.23 -3.76 -3.20
N GLY A 82 -9.53 -4.32 -2.23
CA GLY A 82 -8.51 -3.62 -1.47
C GLY A 82 -9.04 -2.50 -0.59
N SER A 83 -10.35 -2.46 -0.31
CA SER A 83 -10.97 -1.35 0.41
C SER A 83 -10.47 -1.25 1.85
N MET A 84 -10.22 -0.02 2.30
CA MET A 84 -9.72 0.28 3.63
C MET A 84 -10.87 0.27 4.65
N GLY A 85 -10.94 -0.80 5.45
CA GLY A 85 -11.71 -0.89 6.69
C GLY A 85 -10.80 -0.74 7.90
N VAL A 86 -11.35 -0.99 9.09
CA VAL A 86 -10.64 -0.87 10.38
C VAL A 86 -9.39 -1.75 10.41
N ALA A 87 -9.48 -3.01 9.97
CA ALA A 87 -8.34 -3.92 9.97
C ALA A 87 -7.24 -3.48 9.01
N VAL A 88 -7.59 -3.04 7.79
CA VAL A 88 -6.62 -2.52 6.82
C VAL A 88 -5.93 -1.26 7.35
N GLY A 89 -6.71 -0.30 7.87
CA GLY A 89 -6.16 0.92 8.47
C GLY A 89 -5.23 0.64 9.64
N GLU A 90 -5.58 -0.34 10.49
CA GLU A 90 -4.72 -0.76 11.60
C GLU A 90 -3.42 -1.40 11.10
N ARG A 91 -3.48 -2.32 10.12
CA ARG A 91 -2.28 -2.96 9.55
C ARG A 91 -1.34 -1.95 8.91
N VAL A 92 -1.87 -1.00 8.12
CA VAL A 92 -1.09 0.10 7.56
C VAL A 92 -0.47 0.94 8.68
N THR A 93 -1.25 1.34 9.68
CA THR A 93 -0.76 2.12 10.82
C THR A 93 0.37 1.40 11.57
N ARG A 94 0.19 0.11 11.89
CA ARG A 94 1.22 -0.68 12.57
C ARG A 94 2.49 -0.86 11.72
N ALA A 95 2.36 -1.00 10.41
CA ALA A 95 3.52 -1.03 9.51
C ALA A 95 4.31 0.28 9.57
N VAL A 96 3.62 1.43 9.52
CA VAL A 96 4.23 2.76 9.67
C VAL A 96 4.91 2.92 11.04
N GLU A 97 4.22 2.55 12.12
CA GLU A 97 4.74 2.67 13.49
C GLU A 97 5.91 1.72 13.74
N TYR A 98 5.88 0.52 13.16
CA TYR A 98 7.00 -0.40 13.20
C TYR A 98 8.23 0.16 12.49
N ALA A 99 8.04 0.70 11.27
CA ALA A 99 9.11 1.37 10.53
C ALA A 99 9.70 2.54 11.32
N ARG A 100 8.84 3.36 11.93
CA ARG A 100 9.23 4.50 12.77
C ARG A 100 10.06 4.05 13.98
N ALA A 101 9.56 3.08 14.76
CA ALA A 101 10.19 2.61 15.97
C ALA A 101 11.57 1.98 15.74
N ASN A 102 11.79 1.42 14.53
CA ASN A 102 13.04 0.76 14.15
C ASN A 102 13.89 1.60 13.19
N CYS A 103 13.54 2.87 12.94
CA CYS A 103 14.21 3.76 12.00
C CYS A 103 14.42 3.13 10.60
N LEU A 104 13.42 2.38 10.11
CA LEU A 104 13.47 1.68 8.82
C LEU A 104 12.67 2.45 7.76
N PRO A 105 13.03 2.33 6.47
CA PRO A 105 12.20 2.85 5.38
C PRO A 105 10.93 2.05 5.27
N LEU A 106 9.92 2.71 4.72
CA LEU A 106 8.59 2.16 4.48
C LEU A 106 8.26 2.19 2.99
N VAL A 107 7.78 1.07 2.46
CA VAL A 107 7.20 0.98 1.12
C VAL A 107 5.76 0.51 1.24
N ILE A 108 4.80 1.25 0.65
CA ILE A 108 3.40 0.81 0.61
C ILE A 108 2.94 0.67 -0.84
N PHE A 109 2.50 -0.53 -1.20
CA PHE A 109 1.82 -0.79 -2.46
C PHE A 109 0.31 -0.60 -2.27
N SER A 110 -0.24 0.41 -2.91
CA SER A 110 -1.67 0.70 -2.87
C SER A 110 -2.38 0.02 -4.05
N ALA A 111 -3.42 -0.77 -3.72
CA ALA A 111 -4.30 -1.43 -4.69
C ALA A 111 -5.73 -1.43 -4.10
N SER A 112 -6.49 -0.33 -4.26
CA SER A 112 -7.72 -0.12 -3.51
C SER A 112 -8.80 0.63 -4.26
N GLY A 113 -10.05 0.22 -4.04
CA GLY A 113 -11.25 0.95 -4.44
C GLY A 113 -11.65 2.09 -3.48
N GLY A 114 -10.94 2.29 -2.36
CA GLY A 114 -11.21 3.35 -1.39
C GLY A 114 -11.65 2.86 0.00
N ALA A 115 -12.49 3.64 0.68
CA ALA A 115 -13.01 3.29 2.00
C ALA A 115 -14.03 2.15 1.93
N ARG A 116 -14.04 1.26 2.91
CA ARG A 116 -14.93 0.09 3.00
C ARG A 116 -16.32 0.50 3.44
N MET A 117 -17.27 0.49 2.51
CA MET A 117 -18.64 0.98 2.75
C MET A 117 -19.38 0.24 3.89
N GLN A 118 -19.14 -1.07 4.05
CA GLN A 118 -19.75 -1.90 5.07
C GLN A 118 -19.37 -1.50 6.50
N GLU A 119 -18.27 -0.80 6.66
CA GLU A 119 -17.80 -0.31 7.96
C GLU A 119 -18.10 1.18 8.19
N GLY A 120 -18.89 1.80 7.30
CA GLY A 120 -19.43 3.16 7.48
C GLY A 120 -18.35 4.18 7.85
N VAL A 121 -18.67 5.03 8.85
CA VAL A 121 -17.75 6.08 9.33
C VAL A 121 -16.44 5.54 9.88
N LEU A 122 -16.41 4.29 10.39
CA LEU A 122 -15.18 3.68 10.91
C LEU A 122 -14.12 3.54 9.81
N SER A 123 -14.53 3.26 8.57
CA SER A 123 -13.61 3.22 7.44
C SER A 123 -13.07 4.61 7.05
N LEU A 124 -13.88 5.65 7.19
CA LEU A 124 -13.43 7.03 6.95
C LEU A 124 -12.43 7.50 8.00
N MET A 125 -12.61 7.09 9.26
CA MET A 125 -11.66 7.40 10.34
C MET A 125 -10.27 6.80 10.11
N GLN A 126 -10.16 5.72 9.31
CA GLN A 126 -8.87 5.14 8.96
C GLN A 126 -8.02 6.08 8.09
N MET A 127 -8.65 6.94 7.29
CA MET A 127 -7.92 7.96 6.52
C MET A 127 -7.13 8.89 7.43
N ALA A 128 -7.77 9.44 8.46
CA ALA A 128 -7.11 10.30 9.43
C ALA A 128 -6.04 9.55 10.25
N LYS A 129 -6.35 8.31 10.66
CA LYS A 129 -5.44 7.46 11.44
C LYS A 129 -4.14 7.16 10.69
N THR A 130 -4.24 6.68 9.46
CA THR A 130 -3.08 6.33 8.63
C THR A 130 -2.26 7.57 8.26
N SER A 131 -2.93 8.68 7.88
CA SER A 131 -2.25 9.94 7.57
C SER A 131 -1.50 10.52 8.78
N ALA A 132 -2.09 10.44 9.98
CA ALA A 132 -1.42 10.89 11.20
C ALA A 132 -0.20 10.03 11.56
N ALA A 133 -0.26 8.71 11.30
CA ALA A 133 0.89 7.84 11.49
C ALA A 133 2.03 8.19 10.54
N VAL A 134 1.71 8.35 9.23
CA VAL A 134 2.69 8.77 8.21
C VAL A 134 3.30 10.13 8.56
N ALA A 135 2.48 11.11 8.96
CA ALA A 135 2.99 12.44 9.32
C ALA A 135 4.00 12.39 10.48
N ARG A 136 3.74 11.57 11.51
CA ARG A 136 4.71 11.36 12.61
C ARG A 136 5.98 10.69 12.14
N PHE A 137 5.87 9.67 11.29
CA PHE A 137 7.00 8.96 10.73
C PHE A 137 7.93 9.89 9.93
N GLN A 138 7.36 10.71 9.04
CA GLN A 138 8.10 11.68 8.24
C GLN A 138 8.70 12.81 9.09
N ALA A 139 7.98 13.30 10.11
CA ALA A 139 8.49 14.31 11.02
C ALA A 139 9.75 13.88 11.80
N GLU A 140 9.93 12.57 11.99
CA GLU A 140 11.13 11.97 12.59
C GLU A 140 12.20 11.57 11.56
N GLY A 141 12.03 11.97 10.28
CA GLY A 141 13.00 11.71 9.20
C GLY A 141 12.85 10.34 8.53
N GLY A 142 11.72 9.67 8.74
CA GLY A 142 11.42 8.39 8.09
C GLY A 142 11.20 8.53 6.59
N LEU A 143 11.73 7.61 5.79
CA LEU A 143 11.55 7.55 4.33
C LEU A 143 10.31 6.74 3.98
N PHE A 144 9.33 7.35 3.34
CA PHE A 144 8.14 6.68 2.82
C PHE A 144 8.10 6.67 1.29
N ILE A 145 8.11 5.50 0.67
CA ILE A 145 7.93 5.31 -0.77
C ILE A 145 6.53 4.74 -1.01
N SER A 146 5.68 5.53 -1.66
CA SER A 146 4.35 5.09 -2.10
C SER A 146 4.41 4.50 -3.50
N VAL A 147 3.83 3.31 -3.70
CA VAL A 147 3.74 2.66 -5.01
C VAL A 147 2.26 2.47 -5.35
N LEU A 148 1.79 3.23 -6.31
CA LEU A 148 0.39 3.24 -6.75
C LEU A 148 0.17 2.18 -7.82
N THR A 149 -0.65 1.18 -7.52
CA THR A 149 -0.99 0.12 -8.47
C THR A 149 -2.46 0.20 -8.86
N HIS A 150 -2.89 -0.65 -9.78
CA HIS A 150 -4.26 -0.63 -10.28
C HIS A 150 -5.23 -1.42 -9.39
N PRO A 151 -6.38 -0.83 -8.99
CA PRO A 151 -6.69 0.61 -8.91
C PRO A 151 -6.20 1.22 -7.60
N THR A 152 -5.95 2.52 -7.55
CA THR A 152 -5.77 3.27 -6.30
C THR A 152 -6.72 4.46 -6.31
N THR A 153 -7.83 4.37 -5.58
CA THR A 153 -8.92 5.36 -5.65
C THR A 153 -9.50 5.68 -4.27
N GLY A 154 -10.34 6.69 -4.22
CA GLY A 154 -11.17 7.06 -3.07
C GLY A 154 -10.37 7.45 -1.84
N GLY A 155 -10.81 6.97 -0.67
CA GLY A 155 -10.22 7.28 0.61
C GLY A 155 -8.76 6.85 0.77
N VAL A 156 -8.31 5.82 0.03
CA VAL A 156 -6.90 5.39 0.05
C VAL A 156 -6.03 6.41 -0.68
N THR A 157 -6.43 6.86 -1.87
CA THR A 157 -5.72 7.94 -2.56
C THR A 157 -5.71 9.23 -1.74
N ALA A 158 -6.84 9.60 -1.14
CA ALA A 158 -6.98 10.82 -0.34
C ALA A 158 -6.37 10.72 1.08
N SER A 159 -5.59 9.68 1.35
CA SER A 159 -4.88 9.50 2.63
C SER A 159 -3.43 9.07 2.38
N PHE A 160 -2.98 7.98 2.99
CA PHE A 160 -1.58 7.56 2.98
C PHE A 160 -0.98 7.38 1.57
N ALA A 161 -1.77 6.98 0.56
CA ALA A 161 -1.23 6.70 -0.76
C ALA A 161 -0.64 7.94 -1.48
N SER A 162 -1.09 9.14 -1.14
CA SER A 162 -0.59 10.42 -1.70
C SER A 162 0.42 11.13 -0.79
N LEU A 163 0.91 10.48 0.26
CA LEU A 163 1.79 11.09 1.25
C LEU A 163 3.25 10.59 1.17
N GLY A 164 3.63 9.86 0.11
CA GLY A 164 4.99 9.38 -0.07
C GLY A 164 6.00 10.53 -0.29
N ASP A 165 7.21 10.37 0.23
CA ASP A 165 8.35 11.21 -0.14
C ASP A 165 8.74 10.96 -1.61
N TYR A 166 8.51 9.73 -2.07
CA TYR A 166 8.52 9.35 -3.48
C TYR A 166 7.23 8.61 -3.81
N THR A 167 6.58 9.01 -4.90
CA THR A 167 5.37 8.37 -5.41
C THR A 167 5.64 7.72 -6.75
N LEU A 168 5.71 6.39 -6.77
CA LEU A 168 5.86 5.59 -7.98
C LEU A 168 4.49 5.07 -8.43
N ALA A 169 4.33 4.78 -9.71
CA ALA A 169 3.12 4.13 -10.22
C ALA A 169 3.45 3.00 -11.21
N GLU A 170 2.64 1.94 -11.23
CA GLU A 170 2.67 0.95 -12.32
C GLU A 170 2.05 1.56 -13.59
N PRO A 171 2.53 1.18 -14.80
CA PRO A 171 1.98 1.68 -16.07
C PRO A 171 0.47 1.44 -16.18
N GLY A 172 -0.26 2.43 -16.69
CA GLY A 172 -1.70 2.36 -16.93
C GLY A 172 -2.58 2.19 -15.68
N ALA A 173 -2.02 2.33 -14.47
CA ALA A 173 -2.78 2.23 -13.22
C ALA A 173 -3.86 3.32 -13.15
N LEU A 174 -5.06 2.95 -12.70
CA LEU A 174 -6.12 3.91 -12.40
C LEU A 174 -5.84 4.54 -11.03
N ILE A 175 -5.61 5.84 -11.02
CA ILE A 175 -5.27 6.61 -9.81
C ILE A 175 -6.15 7.84 -9.77
N GLY A 176 -6.97 7.98 -8.73
CA GLY A 176 -7.86 9.13 -8.60
C GLY A 176 -8.72 9.07 -7.34
N PHE A 177 -9.49 10.13 -7.08
CA PHE A 177 -10.41 10.13 -5.95
C PHE A 177 -11.72 9.43 -6.32
N ALA A 178 -12.56 10.05 -7.15
CA ALA A 178 -13.78 9.42 -7.63
C ALA A 178 -13.48 8.51 -8.83
N GLY A 179 -14.16 7.36 -8.89
CA GLY A 179 -14.04 6.47 -10.06
C GLY A 179 -14.59 7.14 -11.33
N PRO A 180 -14.06 6.81 -12.54
CA PRO A 180 -14.48 7.43 -13.80
C PRO A 180 -15.99 7.42 -14.02
N ARG A 181 -16.66 6.30 -13.73
CA ARG A 181 -18.12 6.17 -13.88
C ARG A 181 -18.90 7.16 -13.00
N VAL A 182 -18.43 7.38 -11.77
CA VAL A 182 -19.08 8.33 -10.84
C VAL A 182 -18.93 9.75 -11.36
N ILE A 183 -17.76 10.11 -11.87
CA ILE A 183 -17.50 11.42 -12.45
C ILE A 183 -18.41 11.64 -13.67
N GLU A 184 -18.37 10.71 -14.64
CA GLU A 184 -19.18 10.81 -15.86
C GLU A 184 -20.67 10.93 -15.58
N GLN A 185 -21.19 10.16 -14.62
CA GLN A 185 -22.59 10.25 -14.21
C GLN A 185 -22.93 11.59 -13.53
N THR A 186 -21.97 12.16 -12.80
CA THR A 186 -22.18 13.44 -12.09
C THR A 186 -22.14 14.63 -13.03
N ILE A 187 -21.18 14.67 -13.96
CA ILE A 187 -21.01 15.79 -14.88
C ILE A 187 -21.80 15.62 -16.19
N GLY A 188 -22.35 14.44 -16.47
CA GLY A 188 -23.08 14.12 -17.70
C GLY A 188 -22.22 14.13 -18.96
N GLN A 189 -20.89 13.97 -18.85
CA GLN A 189 -19.94 13.99 -19.95
C GLN A 189 -19.00 12.81 -19.89
N ARG A 190 -18.50 12.37 -21.05
CA ARG A 190 -17.44 11.36 -21.10
C ARG A 190 -16.11 11.98 -20.74
N LEU A 191 -15.31 11.24 -19.95
CA LEU A 191 -13.97 11.66 -19.59
C LEU A 191 -13.00 11.52 -20.78
N PRO A 192 -12.00 12.39 -20.90
CA PRO A 192 -10.95 12.25 -21.90
C PRO A 192 -10.25 10.89 -21.81
N GLU A 193 -9.75 10.40 -22.93
CA GLU A 193 -8.95 9.18 -22.97
C GLU A 193 -7.68 9.36 -22.10
N GLY A 194 -7.35 8.34 -21.31
CA GLY A 194 -6.19 8.38 -20.41
C GLY A 194 -6.43 9.12 -19.09
N PHE A 195 -7.57 9.77 -18.91
CA PHE A 195 -7.89 10.46 -17.65
C PHE A 195 -7.75 9.54 -16.43
N GLN A 196 -7.13 10.04 -15.37
CA GLN A 196 -6.82 9.29 -14.13
C GLN A 196 -5.89 8.08 -14.33
N ARG A 197 -5.16 7.97 -15.44
CA ARG A 197 -4.10 6.97 -15.58
C ARG A 197 -2.80 7.46 -14.94
N SER A 198 -1.91 6.52 -14.62
CA SER A 198 -0.59 6.86 -14.07
C SER A 198 0.17 7.86 -14.93
N GLU A 199 0.06 7.76 -16.25
CA GLU A 199 0.66 8.68 -17.23
C GLU A 199 0.10 10.10 -17.04
N PHE A 200 -1.23 10.22 -16.96
CA PHE A 200 -1.90 11.48 -16.68
C PHE A 200 -1.46 12.08 -15.33
N GLN A 201 -1.37 11.23 -14.29
CA GLN A 201 -0.94 11.67 -12.96
C GLN A 201 0.52 12.15 -12.95
N MET A 202 1.39 11.51 -13.72
CA MET A 202 2.79 11.94 -13.87
C MET A 202 2.89 13.28 -14.60
N GLU A 203 2.14 13.48 -15.69
CA GLU A 203 2.09 14.74 -16.42
C GLU A 203 1.61 15.91 -15.55
N HIS A 204 0.76 15.63 -14.54
CA HIS A 204 0.24 16.62 -13.60
C HIS A 204 1.03 16.72 -12.28
N GLY A 205 2.16 16.03 -12.17
CA GLY A 205 3.06 16.12 -11.02
C GLY A 205 2.59 15.39 -9.75
N PHE A 206 1.63 14.46 -9.85
CA PHE A 206 1.18 13.63 -8.73
C PHE A 206 1.97 12.32 -8.59
N VAL A 207 2.71 11.93 -9.60
CA VAL A 207 3.56 10.73 -9.63
C VAL A 207 4.94 11.15 -10.11
N ASP A 208 5.97 10.72 -9.39
CA ASP A 208 7.37 11.06 -9.71
C ASP A 208 7.92 10.19 -10.84
N ALA A 209 7.50 8.92 -10.89
CA ALA A 209 7.93 8.01 -11.95
C ALA A 209 6.93 6.87 -12.19
N ILE A 210 6.80 6.47 -13.46
CA ILE A 210 6.09 5.26 -13.86
C ILE A 210 7.12 4.13 -14.02
N VAL A 211 6.94 3.06 -13.22
CA VAL A 211 7.90 1.96 -13.16
C VAL A 211 7.18 0.63 -13.42
N PRO A 212 7.54 -0.09 -14.49
CA PRO A 212 7.02 -1.44 -14.73
C PRO A 212 7.34 -2.37 -13.54
N ARG A 213 6.42 -3.29 -13.23
CA ARG A 213 6.55 -4.20 -12.09
C ARG A 213 7.90 -4.92 -12.02
N ARG A 214 8.38 -5.42 -13.16
CA ARG A 214 9.68 -6.11 -13.25
C ARG A 214 10.88 -5.24 -12.85
N GLU A 215 10.72 -3.91 -12.88
CA GLU A 215 11.76 -2.92 -12.59
C GLU A 215 11.59 -2.29 -11.20
N LEU A 216 10.43 -2.51 -10.54
CA LEU A 216 10.11 -1.89 -9.25
C LEU A 216 11.14 -2.23 -8.17
N ARG A 217 11.57 -3.50 -8.07
CA ARG A 217 12.58 -3.89 -7.07
C ARG A 217 13.89 -3.14 -7.25
N ALA A 218 14.37 -2.99 -8.49
CA ALA A 218 15.59 -2.24 -8.79
C ALA A 218 15.42 -0.73 -8.52
N ALA A 219 14.24 -0.16 -8.85
CA ALA A 219 13.92 1.23 -8.55
C ALA A 219 13.89 1.49 -7.03
N LEU A 220 13.21 0.63 -6.27
CA LEU A 220 13.17 0.71 -4.81
C LEU A 220 14.57 0.59 -4.20
N SER A 221 15.37 -0.39 -4.63
CA SER A 221 16.76 -0.53 -4.19
C SER A 221 17.58 0.75 -4.41
N ARG A 222 17.41 1.39 -5.56
CA ARG A 222 18.09 2.65 -5.87
C ARG A 222 17.67 3.77 -4.93
N LEU A 223 16.37 3.93 -4.68
CA LEU A 223 15.84 4.95 -3.76
C LEU A 223 16.31 4.72 -2.33
N LEU A 224 16.30 3.46 -1.87
CA LEU A 224 16.80 3.09 -0.55
C LEU A 224 18.28 3.42 -0.38
N ARG A 225 19.11 3.17 -1.40
CA ARG A 225 20.55 3.50 -1.37
C ARG A 225 20.81 5.00 -1.33
N LEU A 226 20.05 5.78 -2.13
CA LEU A 226 20.19 7.24 -2.19
C LEU A 226 19.81 7.94 -0.88
N ASN A 227 18.85 7.36 -0.15
CA ASN A 227 18.33 7.92 1.10
C ASN A 227 18.82 7.16 2.35
N ARG A 228 19.92 6.42 2.25
CA ARG A 228 20.42 5.58 3.34
C ARG A 228 20.90 6.44 4.50
N PRO A 229 20.25 6.42 5.68
CA PRO A 229 20.78 7.08 6.86
C PRO A 229 22.07 6.44 7.31
N SER A 230 23.00 7.21 7.87
CA SER A 230 24.24 6.70 8.47
C SER A 230 23.99 5.67 9.59
N ALA A 231 22.84 5.77 10.28
CA ALA A 231 22.41 4.83 11.33
C ALA A 231 22.11 3.42 10.83
N TRP A 232 21.78 3.22 9.53
CA TRP A 232 21.46 1.88 9.00
C TRP A 232 22.69 0.96 8.87
N VAL A 233 23.89 1.52 8.96
CA VAL A 233 25.15 0.75 8.90
C VAL A 233 25.30 -0.17 10.13
N GLY A 234 24.62 0.13 11.25
CA GLY A 234 24.64 -0.68 12.47
C GLY A 234 23.68 -1.88 12.44
N PHE A 235 22.50 -1.75 11.84
CA PHE A 235 21.42 -2.75 11.87
C PHE A 235 21.79 -4.08 11.18
N ALA A 236 22.63 -4.03 10.14
CA ALA A 236 23.09 -5.22 9.41
C ALA A 236 24.08 -6.09 10.22
N ARG A 237 24.62 -5.60 11.33
CA ARG A 237 25.59 -6.34 12.17
C ARG A 237 24.93 -7.08 13.34
N GLU A 238 23.93 -6.50 13.98
CA GLU A 238 23.30 -7.10 15.17
C GLU A 238 22.38 -8.29 14.85
N GLY A 239 21.72 -8.30 13.70
CA GLY A 239 20.84 -9.41 13.29
C GLY A 239 21.54 -10.69 12.85
N ARG A 240 22.89 -10.71 12.73
CA ARG A 240 23.68 -11.91 12.38
C ARG A 240 24.29 -12.62 13.59
N GLU A 241 24.32 -12.01 14.76
CA GLU A 241 24.92 -12.60 15.96
C GLU A 241 23.92 -13.40 16.82
N GLU A 242 22.62 -13.23 16.62
CA GLU A 242 21.59 -14.00 17.35
C GLU A 242 21.18 -15.33 16.68
N GLY A 243 21.83 -15.72 15.58
CA GLY A 243 21.51 -16.93 14.79
C GLY A 243 22.66 -17.91 14.62
N ALA A 244 23.71 -17.85 15.47
CA ALA A 244 24.83 -18.79 15.48
C ALA A 244 24.82 -19.71 16.71
#